data_49893ee9b11a56b01e76ed75b116f42c
#
_entry.id   49893ee9b11a56b01e76ed75b116f42c
#
_cell.length_a   1.000
_cell.length_b   1.000
_cell.length_c   1.000
_cell.angle_alpha   90.00
_cell.angle_beta   90.00
_cell.angle_gamma   90.00
#
_symmetry.space_group_name_H-M   'P 1'
#
loop_
_entity.id
_entity.type
_entity.pdbx_description
1 polymer ?
#
loop_
_entity_poly.entity_id
_entity_poly.type
_entity_poly.pdbx_seq_one_letter_code
_entity_poly.pdbx_strand_id
1 'polypeptide(L)'
;MMKASRVPVFVIFALVSAAVSLSAHHSWPVSYGQLVTVKGTVMEFAWENPHPMITLEVRTDDGKVEKWLVGGPAINRMEANGWNKATVKVGDVITGTGYQFSDGQKIIRLERIVLADGKEMRLYGR
;
A
#
# COMPACT_ATOMS: atom_id res chain seq x y z
N MET A 1 4.31 -10.50 77.76
CA MET A 1 4.50 -11.15 76.47
C MET A 1 3.78 -10.33 75.42
N MET A 2 4.49 -9.57 74.60
CA MET A 2 3.88 -8.83 73.48
C MET A 2 3.87 -9.74 72.30
N LYS A 3 2.66 -10.08 71.78
CA LYS A 3 2.51 -10.77 70.51
C LYS A 3 2.72 -9.75 69.36
N ALA A 4 3.80 -9.91 68.62
CA ALA A 4 4.01 -9.15 67.43
C ALA A 4 3.01 -9.58 66.33
N SER A 5 2.07 -8.72 66.05
CA SER A 5 1.17 -8.87 64.90
C SER A 5 1.95 -8.65 63.61
N ARG A 6 2.13 -9.72 62.85
CA ARG A 6 2.68 -9.62 61.51
C ARG A 6 1.57 -9.19 60.56
N VAL A 7 1.61 -7.95 60.13
CA VAL A 7 0.75 -7.46 59.04
C VAL A 7 1.34 -7.94 57.72
N PRO A 8 0.64 -8.71 56.91
CA PRO A 8 1.16 -9.03 55.57
C PRO A 8 1.08 -7.79 54.69
N VAL A 9 2.23 -7.35 54.24
CA VAL A 9 2.31 -6.32 53.21
C VAL A 9 1.93 -6.96 51.88
N PHE A 10 0.71 -6.71 51.46
CA PHE A 10 0.30 -6.99 50.08
C PHE A 10 0.93 -5.96 49.19
N VAL A 11 2.01 -6.35 48.52
CA VAL A 11 2.56 -5.58 47.38
C VAL A 11 1.61 -5.76 46.20
N ILE A 12 0.75 -4.79 45.99
CA ILE A 12 -0.07 -4.70 44.80
C ILE A 12 0.86 -4.26 43.67
N PHE A 13 1.31 -5.22 42.88
CA PHE A 13 1.93 -4.92 41.56
C PHE A 13 0.81 -4.43 40.63
N ALA A 14 0.63 -3.13 40.56
CA ALA A 14 -0.15 -2.53 39.49
C ALA A 14 0.62 -2.72 38.16
N LEU A 15 0.26 -3.75 37.43
CA LEU A 15 0.64 -3.88 36.03
C LEU A 15 -0.06 -2.75 35.26
N VAL A 16 0.67 -1.66 35.08
CA VAL A 16 0.28 -0.64 34.11
C VAL A 16 0.55 -1.26 32.74
N SER A 17 -0.47 -1.89 32.18
CA SER A 17 -0.49 -2.24 30.77
C SER A 17 -0.52 -0.93 29.97
N ALA A 18 0.66 -0.42 29.64
CA ALA A 18 0.77 0.60 28.62
C ALA A 18 0.33 -0.05 27.30
N ALA A 19 -0.94 0.13 26.97
CA ALA A 19 -1.45 -0.14 25.64
C ALA A 19 -0.74 0.85 24.70
N VAL A 20 0.41 0.42 24.17
CA VAL A 20 1.02 1.11 23.05
C VAL A 20 0.05 0.92 21.90
N SER A 21 -0.77 1.92 21.64
CA SER A 21 -1.52 2.00 20.40
C SER A 21 -0.50 2.06 19.29
N LEU A 22 -0.17 0.90 18.73
CA LEU A 22 0.52 0.81 17.45
C LEU A 22 -0.44 1.33 16.39
N SER A 23 -0.54 2.65 16.30
CA SER A 23 -1.13 3.32 15.15
C SER A 23 -0.18 3.06 13.99
N ALA A 24 -0.38 1.91 13.35
CA ALA A 24 0.28 1.58 12.11
C ALA A 24 -0.31 2.44 11.00
N HIS A 25 0.03 3.73 10.99
CA HIS A 25 -0.09 4.54 9.80
C HIS A 25 0.96 4.03 8.82
N HIS A 26 0.60 3.01 8.03
CA HIS A 26 1.39 2.55 6.90
C HIS A 26 1.30 3.62 5.81
N SER A 27 2.10 4.69 5.97
CA SER A 27 2.38 5.58 4.85
C SER A 27 3.29 4.84 3.88
N TRP A 28 3.02 4.98 2.58
CA TRP A 28 3.89 4.45 1.56
C TRP A 28 5.28 5.11 1.69
N PRO A 29 6.37 4.33 1.69
CA PRO A 29 7.72 4.88 1.78
C PRO A 29 8.18 5.41 0.41
N VAL A 30 7.55 6.46 -0.05
CA VAL A 30 7.73 7.02 -1.40
C VAL A 30 8.37 8.40 -1.38
N SER A 31 9.00 8.73 -2.51
CA SER A 31 9.56 10.07 -2.78
C SER A 31 8.50 10.95 -3.44
N TYR A 32 7.93 11.89 -2.70
CA TYR A 32 6.87 12.78 -3.19
C TYR A 32 7.35 13.90 -4.12
N GLY A 33 8.65 14.06 -4.29
CA GLY A 33 9.22 15.13 -5.11
C GLY A 33 9.13 14.91 -6.61
N GLN A 34 8.91 13.68 -7.07
CA GLN A 34 8.94 13.33 -8.49
C GLN A 34 7.94 12.25 -8.84
N LEU A 35 7.07 12.56 -9.79
CA LEU A 35 6.18 11.57 -10.40
C LEU A 35 6.94 10.72 -11.40
N VAL A 36 6.69 9.43 -11.36
CA VAL A 36 7.21 8.44 -12.30
C VAL A 36 6.05 7.86 -13.10
N THR A 37 6.25 7.66 -14.38
CA THR A 37 5.28 7.04 -15.28
C THR A 37 5.84 5.74 -15.83
N VAL A 38 5.08 4.67 -15.73
CA VAL A 38 5.41 3.36 -16.32
C VAL A 38 4.27 2.86 -17.19
N LYS A 39 4.63 2.30 -18.34
CA LYS A 39 3.71 1.63 -19.24
C LYS A 39 4.09 0.15 -19.33
N GLY A 40 3.13 -0.72 -19.15
CA GLY A 40 3.42 -2.15 -19.17
C GLY A 40 2.17 -2.99 -19.35
N THR A 41 2.43 -4.29 -19.51
CA THR A 41 1.39 -5.32 -19.63
C THR A 41 1.07 -5.88 -18.24
N VAL A 42 -0.21 -5.95 -17.92
CA VAL A 42 -0.70 -6.51 -16.65
C VAL A 42 -0.46 -8.02 -16.64
N MET A 43 0.30 -8.47 -15.65
CA MET A 43 0.56 -9.90 -15.40
C MET A 43 -0.32 -10.44 -14.29
N GLU A 44 -0.70 -9.59 -13.33
CA GLU A 44 -1.54 -9.94 -12.20
C GLU A 44 -2.25 -8.69 -11.68
N PHE A 45 -3.49 -8.85 -11.21
CA PHE A 45 -4.19 -7.84 -10.43
C PHE A 45 -4.70 -8.46 -9.14
N ALA A 46 -4.00 -8.22 -8.04
CA ALA A 46 -4.39 -8.63 -6.70
C ALA A 46 -5.36 -7.60 -6.11
N TRP A 47 -6.64 -7.90 -6.15
CA TRP A 47 -7.71 -7.06 -5.57
C TRP A 47 -7.95 -7.46 -4.12
N GLU A 48 -7.07 -7.02 -3.23
CA GLU A 48 -7.08 -7.37 -1.81
C GLU A 48 -6.57 -6.24 -0.92
N ASN A 49 -6.96 -6.25 0.36
CA ASN A 49 -6.44 -5.32 1.35
C ASN A 49 -5.08 -5.82 1.89
N PRO A 50 -4.20 -4.93 2.38
CA PRO A 50 -4.44 -3.49 2.60
C PRO A 50 -4.34 -2.63 1.34
N HIS A 51 -3.71 -3.11 0.29
CA HIS A 51 -3.50 -2.37 -0.95
C HIS A 51 -3.67 -3.28 -2.16
N PRO A 52 -4.68 -3.02 -3.03
CA PRO A 52 -4.70 -3.64 -4.35
C PRO A 52 -3.42 -3.34 -5.11
N MET A 53 -2.85 -4.39 -5.74
CA MET A 53 -1.57 -4.31 -6.43
C MET A 53 -1.70 -4.87 -7.84
N ILE A 54 -1.09 -4.19 -8.79
CA ILE A 54 -0.96 -4.65 -10.17
C ILE A 54 0.51 -4.96 -10.44
N THR A 55 0.78 -6.15 -10.93
CA THR A 55 2.11 -6.53 -11.43
C THR A 55 2.17 -6.23 -12.92
N LEU A 56 3.16 -5.43 -13.32
CA LEU A 56 3.40 -5.07 -14.70
C LEU A 56 4.70 -5.68 -15.23
N GLU A 57 4.64 -6.15 -16.46
CA GLU A 57 5.82 -6.37 -17.29
C GLU A 57 6.08 -5.12 -18.12
N VAL A 58 7.23 -4.48 -17.91
CA VAL A 58 7.63 -3.25 -18.58
C VAL A 58 8.83 -3.53 -19.49
N ARG A 59 8.72 -3.18 -20.75
CA ARG A 59 9.86 -3.22 -21.69
C ARG A 59 10.56 -1.88 -21.68
N THR A 60 11.86 -1.93 -21.42
CA THR A 60 12.73 -0.76 -21.49
C THR A 60 13.17 -0.50 -22.93
N ASP A 61 13.68 0.72 -23.20
CA ASP A 61 14.11 1.13 -24.54
C ASP A 61 15.24 0.27 -25.10
N ASP A 62 16.06 -0.34 -24.21
CA ASP A 62 17.13 -1.27 -24.59
C ASP A 62 16.65 -2.72 -24.79
N GLY A 63 15.32 -2.96 -24.74
CA GLY A 63 14.69 -4.26 -24.96
C GLY A 63 14.69 -5.19 -23.77
N LYS A 64 15.16 -4.75 -22.61
CA LYS A 64 15.06 -5.51 -21.36
C LYS A 64 13.63 -5.53 -20.83
N VAL A 65 13.32 -6.56 -20.06
CA VAL A 65 12.04 -6.71 -19.40
C VAL A 65 12.23 -6.48 -17.90
N GLU A 66 11.42 -5.61 -17.34
CA GLU A 66 11.39 -5.31 -15.92
C GLU A 66 10.03 -5.63 -15.33
N LYS A 67 10.04 -6.08 -14.08
CA LYS A 67 8.83 -6.26 -13.29
C LYS A 67 8.62 -5.04 -12.40
N TRP A 68 7.45 -4.41 -12.54
CA TRP A 68 7.00 -3.31 -11.68
C TRP A 68 5.77 -3.69 -10.90
N LEU A 69 5.69 -3.21 -9.66
CA LEU A 69 4.49 -3.29 -8.84
C LEU A 69 3.89 -1.89 -8.76
N VAL A 70 2.61 -1.78 -9.03
CA VAL A 70 1.90 -0.51 -8.91
C VAL A 70 0.65 -0.73 -8.06
N GLY A 71 0.43 0.12 -7.08
CA GLY A 71 -0.59 -0.10 -6.08
C GLY A 71 -1.39 1.14 -5.72
N GLY A 72 -2.57 0.88 -5.18
CA GLY A 72 -3.53 1.88 -4.78
C GLY A 72 -3.79 1.92 -3.27
N PRO A 73 -4.76 2.75 -2.86
CA PRO A 73 -5.26 2.74 -1.49
C PRO A 73 -6.06 1.47 -1.19
N ALA A 74 -6.62 1.39 0.03
CA ALA A 74 -7.49 0.28 0.39
C ALA A 74 -8.71 0.16 -0.55
N ILE A 75 -9.23 -1.05 -0.68
CA ILE A 75 -10.32 -1.40 -1.61
C ILE A 75 -11.49 -0.41 -1.52
N ASN A 76 -11.96 -0.10 -0.31
CA ASN A 76 -13.11 0.80 -0.12
C ASN A 76 -12.89 2.19 -0.73
N ARG A 77 -11.67 2.70 -0.72
CA ARG A 77 -11.33 3.98 -1.36
C ARG A 77 -11.29 3.86 -2.88
N MET A 78 -10.78 2.76 -3.38
CA MET A 78 -10.76 2.52 -4.82
C MET A 78 -12.18 2.34 -5.36
N GLU A 79 -13.04 1.59 -4.67
CA GLU A 79 -14.45 1.43 -5.02
C GLU A 79 -15.19 2.78 -5.07
N ALA A 80 -14.91 3.68 -4.13
CA ALA A 80 -15.46 5.04 -4.13
C ALA A 80 -15.06 5.86 -5.38
N ASN A 81 -13.95 5.49 -6.02
CA ASN A 81 -13.47 6.09 -7.28
C ASN A 81 -13.86 5.26 -8.53
N GLY A 82 -14.78 4.32 -8.39
CA GLY A 82 -15.30 3.53 -9.50
C GLY A 82 -14.49 2.28 -9.86
N TRP A 83 -13.54 1.89 -9.02
CA TRP A 83 -12.76 0.68 -9.21
C TRP A 83 -13.50 -0.57 -8.73
N ASN A 84 -13.25 -1.69 -9.39
CA ASN A 84 -13.60 -3.02 -8.93
C ASN A 84 -12.56 -4.05 -9.45
N LYS A 85 -12.69 -5.30 -9.05
CA LYS A 85 -11.77 -6.36 -9.45
C LYS A 85 -11.69 -6.61 -10.96
N ALA A 86 -12.66 -6.13 -11.74
CA ALA A 86 -12.71 -6.28 -13.19
C ALA A 86 -12.19 -5.03 -13.95
N THR A 87 -11.81 -3.98 -13.24
CA THR A 87 -11.33 -2.73 -13.84
C THR A 87 -10.06 -2.96 -14.67
N VAL A 88 -9.18 -3.84 -14.20
CA VAL A 88 -7.94 -4.22 -14.87
C VAL A 88 -7.93 -5.73 -15.08
N LYS A 89 -7.46 -6.17 -16.22
CA LYS A 89 -7.36 -7.59 -16.60
C LYS A 89 -5.94 -7.96 -16.98
N VAL A 90 -5.56 -9.20 -16.72
CA VAL A 90 -4.31 -9.76 -17.23
C VAL A 90 -4.27 -9.61 -18.75
N GLY A 91 -3.14 -9.13 -19.26
CA GLY A 91 -2.93 -8.83 -20.68
C GLY A 91 -3.23 -7.39 -21.09
N ASP A 92 -3.92 -6.60 -20.24
CA ASP A 92 -4.12 -5.17 -20.52
C ASP A 92 -2.78 -4.45 -20.57
N VAL A 93 -2.66 -3.51 -21.50
CA VAL A 93 -1.57 -2.55 -21.51
C VAL A 93 -2.06 -1.26 -20.85
N ILE A 94 -1.44 -0.89 -19.75
CA ILE A 94 -1.82 0.26 -18.95
C ILE A 94 -0.64 1.22 -18.76
N THR A 95 -0.95 2.47 -18.45
CA THR A 95 0.05 3.48 -18.08
C THR A 95 -0.27 4.00 -16.69
N GLY A 96 0.62 3.74 -15.74
CA GLY A 96 0.50 4.19 -14.36
C GLY A 96 1.43 5.36 -14.08
N THR A 97 0.93 6.36 -13.36
CA THR A 97 1.71 7.50 -12.89
C THR A 97 1.55 7.64 -11.38
N GLY A 98 2.66 7.79 -10.69
CA GLY A 98 2.67 7.91 -9.24
C GLY A 98 4.06 8.14 -8.67
N TYR A 99 4.19 7.87 -7.40
CA TYR A 99 5.44 8.06 -6.66
C TYR A 99 6.14 6.73 -6.42
N GLN A 100 7.42 6.67 -6.81
CA GLN A 100 8.23 5.48 -6.60
C GLN A 100 8.69 5.37 -5.15
N PHE A 101 8.92 4.15 -4.68
CA PHE A 101 9.55 3.89 -3.40
C PHE A 101 10.91 4.59 -3.31
N SER A 102 11.16 5.24 -2.16
CA SER A 102 12.36 6.05 -1.92
C SER A 102 13.66 5.25 -1.87
N ASP A 103 13.57 3.93 -1.64
CA ASP A 103 14.70 3.00 -1.67
C ASP A 103 15.08 2.52 -3.07
N GLY A 104 14.41 3.01 -4.12
CA GLY A 104 14.66 2.68 -5.51
C GLY A 104 14.03 1.38 -6.00
N GLN A 105 13.24 0.68 -5.18
CA GLN A 105 12.47 -0.47 -5.64
C GLN A 105 11.51 -0.06 -6.76
N LYS A 106 11.26 -0.97 -7.70
CA LYS A 106 10.31 -0.79 -8.80
C LYS A 106 8.87 -0.98 -8.32
N ILE A 107 8.48 -0.16 -7.35
CA ILE A 107 7.15 -0.12 -6.74
C ILE A 107 6.67 1.32 -6.78
N ILE A 108 5.45 1.52 -7.27
CA ILE A 108 4.83 2.83 -7.41
C ILE A 108 3.53 2.87 -6.61
N ARG A 109 3.38 3.88 -5.78
CA ARG A 109 2.10 4.31 -5.27
C ARG A 109 1.41 5.12 -6.36
N LEU A 110 0.40 4.53 -6.98
CA LEU A 110 -0.32 5.15 -8.09
C LEU A 110 -1.15 6.36 -7.65
N GLU A 111 -1.07 7.42 -8.42
CA GLU A 111 -1.98 8.57 -8.34
C GLU A 111 -3.06 8.49 -9.41
N ARG A 112 -2.69 8.04 -10.60
CA ARG A 112 -3.59 7.87 -11.74
C ARG A 112 -3.13 6.73 -12.65
N ILE A 113 -4.05 6.23 -13.43
CA ILE A 113 -3.83 5.18 -14.41
C ILE A 113 -4.61 5.49 -15.68
N VAL A 114 -4.02 5.18 -16.82
CA VAL A 114 -4.72 5.12 -18.10
C VAL A 114 -4.94 3.64 -18.43
N LEU A 115 -6.19 3.24 -18.51
CA LEU A 115 -6.61 1.87 -18.82
C LEU A 115 -6.39 1.52 -20.30
N ALA A 116 -6.54 0.24 -20.64
CA ALA A 116 -6.35 -0.25 -22.01
C ALA A 116 -7.29 0.42 -23.04
N ASP A 117 -8.48 0.83 -22.62
CA ASP A 117 -9.45 1.56 -23.46
C ASP A 117 -9.18 3.07 -23.55
N GLY A 118 -8.13 3.56 -22.89
CA GLY A 118 -7.76 4.97 -22.85
C GLY A 118 -8.44 5.79 -21.74
N LYS A 119 -9.32 5.17 -20.95
CA LYS A 119 -9.95 5.84 -19.81
C LYS A 119 -8.93 6.13 -18.73
N GLU A 120 -8.88 7.37 -18.27
CA GLU A 120 -8.08 7.75 -17.11
C GLU A 120 -8.89 7.59 -15.82
N MET A 121 -8.28 6.99 -14.82
CA MET A 121 -8.84 6.85 -13.48
C MET A 121 -7.85 7.34 -12.43
N ARG A 122 -8.38 7.99 -11.39
CA ARG A 122 -7.59 8.38 -10.22
C ARG A 122 -7.72 7.34 -9.11
N LEU A 123 -6.69 7.25 -8.27
CA LEU A 123 -6.67 6.36 -7.13
C LEU A 123 -6.78 7.12 -5.81
N TYR A 124 -6.25 8.34 -5.79
CA TYR A 124 -6.32 9.24 -4.63
C TYR A 124 -6.91 10.58 -5.03
N GLY A 125 -7.49 11.25 -4.03
CA GLY A 125 -8.11 12.54 -4.23
C GLY A 125 -9.55 12.46 -4.78
N ARG A 126 -10.14 13.63 -4.97
CA ARG A 126 -11.44 13.83 -5.60
C ARG A 126 -11.27 14.29 -7.05
#